data_670509f9600927f07453760d40523675
#
_entry.id   670509f9600927f07453760d40523675
#
_cell.length_a   1.000
_cell.length_b   1.000
_cell.length_c   1.000
_cell.angle_alpha   90.00
_cell.angle_beta   90.00
_cell.angle_gamma   90.00
#
_symmetry.space_group_name_H-M   'P 1'
#
loop_
_entity.id
_entity.type
_entity.pdbx_description
1 polymer ?
#
loop_
_entity_poly.entity_id
_entity_poly.type
_entity_poly.pdbx_seq_one_letter_code
_entity_poly.pdbx_strand_id
1 'polypeptide(L)'
;MIQKGTVPFCIIFISYICTQKDYLMQYRKIDLKDYVQIGEGGIGKTYEKPSEPDLILKVNKRGLNTLEFVKKEYDVSKAVESLGIKVPKMYEIVEVADGYGTLSQRIKDKKSLSRICHDEPERLEEMARILSEKGKELASTPCNTDFFPSRKQQVLKGIEITRFISKKNRRIIRNFAETIPENDHCVHGDFQFGNIIQSGDEYYVIDLDRFAHGDFMFDVGHMFQICNMYASMKQVQDIFHMTYEQFKASWDAFAKAYTGKEDHSEFDHLAGKFACLDIIVRPVFQKVSLLEEIFFSIYIKRLVKQFF
;
A
#
# COMPACT_ATOMS: atom_id res chain seq x y z
N MET A 1 -11.09 18.53 -42.21
CA MET A 1 -11.56 19.42 -41.12
C MET A 1 -11.51 18.61 -39.83
N ILE A 2 -10.48 18.84 -39.02
CA ILE A 2 -10.28 18.14 -37.73
C ILE A 2 -10.88 19.01 -36.65
N GLN A 3 -11.98 18.58 -36.04
CA GLN A 3 -12.55 19.24 -34.86
C GLN A 3 -11.63 19.02 -33.65
N LYS A 4 -11.06 20.12 -33.17
CA LYS A 4 -10.36 20.17 -31.88
C LYS A 4 -11.41 20.09 -30.77
N GLY A 5 -11.40 18.98 -30.00
CA GLY A 5 -12.19 18.84 -28.78
C GLY A 5 -11.74 19.86 -27.74
N THR A 6 -12.62 20.74 -27.34
CA THR A 6 -12.44 21.66 -26.20
C THR A 6 -12.51 20.89 -24.90
N VAL A 7 -11.41 20.86 -24.15
CA VAL A 7 -11.38 20.39 -22.75
C VAL A 7 -12.27 21.33 -21.92
N PRO A 8 -13.18 20.84 -21.06
CA PRO A 8 -14.07 21.69 -20.31
C PRO A 8 -13.29 22.64 -19.39
N PHE A 9 -13.60 23.92 -19.53
CA PHE A 9 -12.97 25.06 -18.82
C PHE A 9 -13.02 24.92 -17.27
N CYS A 10 -13.94 24.11 -16.73
CA CYS A 10 -14.08 23.84 -15.29
C CYS A 10 -12.92 23.05 -14.69
N ILE A 11 -12.32 22.09 -15.41
CA ILE A 11 -11.23 21.26 -14.86
C ILE A 11 -9.95 22.07 -14.72
N ILE A 12 -9.70 22.98 -15.68
CA ILE A 12 -8.53 23.87 -15.64
C ILE A 12 -8.68 24.91 -14.52
N PHE A 13 -9.90 25.38 -14.24
CA PHE A 13 -10.15 26.39 -13.20
C PHE A 13 -10.03 25.83 -11.78
N ILE A 14 -10.45 24.57 -11.55
CA ILE A 14 -10.33 23.90 -10.24
C ILE A 14 -8.86 23.58 -9.93
N SER A 15 -8.07 23.10 -10.90
CA SER A 15 -6.64 22.87 -10.71
C SER A 15 -5.87 24.18 -10.49
N TYR A 16 -6.28 25.29 -11.16
CA TYR A 16 -5.65 26.60 -11.00
C TYR A 16 -5.97 27.25 -9.65
N ILE A 17 -7.18 27.06 -9.12
CA ILE A 17 -7.57 27.58 -7.79
C ILE A 17 -6.88 26.77 -6.68
N CYS A 18 -6.74 25.44 -6.83
CA CYS A 18 -6.00 24.59 -5.87
C CYS A 18 -4.53 25.01 -5.79
N THR A 19 -3.86 25.18 -6.94
CA THR A 19 -2.44 25.59 -6.98
C THR A 19 -2.21 27.00 -6.44
N GLN A 20 -3.13 27.96 -6.61
CA GLN A 20 -2.99 29.31 -6.03
C GLN A 20 -3.20 29.33 -4.51
N LYS A 21 -4.06 28.48 -3.96
CA LYS A 21 -4.28 28.39 -2.52
C LYS A 21 -3.08 27.79 -1.80
N ASP A 22 -2.40 26.82 -2.42
CA ASP A 22 -1.18 26.21 -1.89
C ASP A 22 0.03 27.17 -1.93
N TYR A 23 0.09 28.11 -2.87
CA TYR A 23 1.14 29.14 -2.93
C TYR A 23 1.04 30.22 -1.84
N LEU A 24 -0.10 30.34 -1.18
CA LEU A 24 -0.34 31.29 -0.09
C LEU A 24 -0.17 30.67 1.30
N MET A 25 -0.02 29.33 1.39
CA MET A 25 0.28 28.70 2.68
C MET A 25 1.78 28.83 2.99
N GLN A 26 2.08 29.53 4.05
CA GLN A 26 3.45 29.62 4.58
C GLN A 26 3.70 28.43 5.48
N TYR A 27 4.51 27.46 5.01
CA TYR A 27 4.91 26.31 5.81
C TYR A 27 5.98 26.68 6.82
N ARG A 28 5.92 26.09 8.01
CA ARG A 28 6.93 26.29 9.04
C ARG A 28 8.27 25.74 8.58
N LYS A 29 9.33 26.56 8.69
CA LYS A 29 10.70 26.15 8.36
C LYS A 29 11.33 25.42 9.53
N ILE A 30 11.98 24.29 9.25
CA ILE A 30 12.73 23.47 10.20
C ILE A 30 14.20 23.44 9.80
N ASP A 31 15.07 23.71 10.79
CA ASP A 31 16.51 23.51 10.70
C ASP A 31 16.87 22.11 11.23
N LEU A 32 17.44 21.26 10.40
CA LEU A 32 17.78 19.87 10.76
C LEU A 32 18.89 19.75 11.81
N LYS A 33 19.64 20.83 12.12
CA LYS A 33 20.69 20.77 13.14
C LYS A 33 20.19 20.44 14.57
N ASP A 34 18.90 20.69 14.83
CA ASP A 34 18.24 20.36 16.10
C ASP A 34 17.65 18.95 16.13
N TYR A 35 17.82 18.20 15.04
CA TYR A 35 17.23 16.88 14.83
C TYR A 35 18.32 15.80 14.70
N VAL A 36 18.02 14.61 15.20
CA VAL A 36 18.87 13.42 15.11
C VAL A 36 18.23 12.44 14.12
N GLN A 37 19.00 11.97 13.12
CA GLN A 37 18.51 10.94 12.20
C GLN A 37 18.39 9.61 12.97
N ILE A 38 17.19 9.01 12.96
CA ILE A 38 16.88 7.75 13.64
C ILE A 38 16.55 6.61 12.67
N GLY A 39 16.40 6.92 11.39
CA GLY A 39 16.09 5.91 10.38
C GLY A 39 16.29 6.40 8.95
N GLU A 40 16.46 5.44 8.04
CA GLU A 40 16.50 5.69 6.60
C GLU A 40 15.76 4.57 5.89
N GLY A 41 14.82 4.93 5.01
CA GLY A 41 14.04 4.02 4.21
C GLY A 41 14.24 4.23 2.70
N GLY A 42 13.49 3.48 1.89
CA GLY A 42 13.56 3.56 0.42
C GLY A 42 13.34 4.97 -0.13
N ILE A 43 12.40 5.71 0.42
CA ILE A 43 11.97 7.02 -0.08
C ILE A 43 12.47 8.22 0.74
N GLY A 44 12.99 8.03 1.96
CA GLY A 44 13.38 9.17 2.79
C GLY A 44 14.09 8.78 4.08
N LYS A 45 14.36 9.81 4.88
CA LYS A 45 14.99 9.73 6.20
C LYS A 45 14.00 10.17 7.27
N THR A 46 14.14 9.57 8.45
CA THR A 46 13.33 9.91 9.62
C THR A 46 14.23 10.50 10.68
N TYR A 47 13.77 11.58 11.28
CA TYR A 47 14.49 12.33 12.30
C TYR A 47 13.62 12.49 13.54
N GLU A 48 14.26 12.55 14.70
CA GLU A 48 13.65 12.95 15.96
C GLU A 48 14.30 14.24 16.51
N LYS A 49 13.51 14.98 17.28
CA LYS A 49 14.02 16.10 18.06
C LYS A 49 13.93 15.73 19.54
N PRO A 50 15.06 15.68 20.29
CA PRO A 50 15.06 15.23 21.67
C PRO A 50 14.10 16.00 22.61
N SER A 51 13.85 17.28 22.32
CA SER A 51 12.90 18.10 23.07
C SER A 51 11.43 17.84 22.72
N GLU A 52 11.14 17.09 21.66
CA GLU A 52 9.80 16.77 21.18
C GLU A 52 9.69 15.24 20.89
N PRO A 53 9.80 14.39 21.96
CA PRO A 53 10.00 12.95 21.83
C PRO A 53 8.79 12.19 21.26
N ASP A 54 7.64 12.83 21.12
CA ASP A 54 6.41 12.26 20.59
C ASP A 54 6.21 12.54 19.09
N LEU A 55 7.15 13.28 18.48
CA LEU A 55 7.11 13.64 17.07
C LEU A 55 8.26 13.00 16.30
N ILE A 56 8.00 12.71 15.04
CA ILE A 56 9.02 12.39 14.05
C ILE A 56 8.86 13.29 12.84
N LEU A 57 10.01 13.68 12.29
CA LEU A 57 10.10 14.39 11.02
C LEU A 57 10.55 13.41 9.93
N LYS A 58 9.71 13.20 8.92
CA LYS A 58 10.07 12.46 7.71
C LYS A 58 10.45 13.44 6.61
N VAL A 59 11.64 13.27 6.05
CA VAL A 59 12.15 14.05 4.91
C VAL A 59 12.41 13.11 3.76
N ASN A 60 11.71 13.29 2.66
CA ASN A 60 11.87 12.46 1.49
C ASN A 60 13.16 12.74 0.73
N LYS A 61 13.67 11.77 -0.03
CA LYS A 61 14.87 11.92 -0.88
C LYS A 61 14.64 13.00 -1.92
N ARG A 62 15.73 13.63 -2.38
CA ARG A 62 15.68 14.62 -3.44
C ARG A 62 14.91 14.12 -4.66
N GLY A 63 13.98 14.95 -5.15
CA GLY A 63 13.04 14.59 -6.21
C GLY A 63 11.72 14.01 -5.73
N LEU A 64 11.66 13.52 -4.49
CA LEU A 64 10.43 13.11 -3.79
C LEU A 64 10.08 14.06 -2.63
N ASN A 65 10.88 15.08 -2.40
CA ASN A 65 10.70 16.11 -1.37
C ASN A 65 9.98 17.36 -1.92
N THR A 66 9.23 17.24 -3.00
CA THR A 66 8.39 18.31 -3.55
C THR A 66 7.13 18.48 -2.71
N LEU A 67 6.59 19.71 -2.69
CA LEU A 67 5.34 19.98 -1.99
C LEU A 67 4.21 19.07 -2.46
N GLU A 68 4.10 18.84 -3.75
CA GLU A 68 3.06 17.98 -4.36
C GLU A 68 3.13 16.54 -3.80
N PHE A 69 4.33 15.96 -3.75
CA PHE A 69 4.52 14.60 -3.28
C PHE A 69 4.21 14.48 -1.77
N VAL A 70 4.79 15.40 -0.96
CA VAL A 70 4.62 15.41 0.49
C VAL A 70 3.16 15.69 0.87
N LYS A 71 2.51 16.62 0.15
CA LYS A 71 1.10 16.94 0.37
C LYS A 71 0.20 15.75 0.05
N LYS A 72 0.45 15.01 -1.03
CA LYS A 72 -0.31 13.80 -1.36
C LYS A 72 -0.21 12.77 -0.22
N GLU A 73 0.98 12.50 0.31
CA GLU A 73 1.19 11.58 1.42
C GLU A 73 0.44 12.04 2.69
N TYR A 74 0.53 13.33 2.99
CA TYR A 74 -0.17 13.96 4.11
C TYR A 74 -1.69 13.84 3.97
N ASP A 75 -2.24 14.22 2.82
CA ASP A 75 -3.68 14.22 2.55
C ASP A 75 -4.27 12.80 2.58
N VAL A 76 -3.55 11.80 2.03
CA VAL A 76 -3.94 10.38 2.11
C VAL A 76 -4.01 9.93 3.57
N SER A 77 -2.97 10.21 4.37
CA SER A 77 -2.95 9.82 5.78
C SER A 77 -4.08 10.47 6.58
N LYS A 78 -4.36 11.76 6.34
CA LYS A 78 -5.48 12.48 6.98
C LYS A 78 -6.83 11.92 6.55
N ALA A 79 -6.99 11.59 5.27
CA ALA A 79 -8.22 11.00 4.76
C ALA A 79 -8.46 9.61 5.38
N VAL A 80 -7.44 8.75 5.49
CA VAL A 80 -7.57 7.43 6.12
C VAL A 80 -7.85 7.56 7.62
N GLU A 81 -7.17 8.48 8.34
CA GLU A 81 -7.47 8.78 9.74
C GLU A 81 -8.95 9.16 9.94
N SER A 82 -9.51 9.97 9.04
CA SER A 82 -10.91 10.42 9.10
C SER A 82 -11.94 9.30 8.92
N LEU A 83 -11.54 8.16 8.35
CA LEU A 83 -12.36 6.95 8.24
C LEU A 83 -12.41 6.13 9.53
N GLY A 84 -11.70 6.54 10.58
CA GLY A 84 -11.59 5.83 11.84
C GLY A 84 -10.52 4.74 11.87
N ILE A 85 -9.80 4.54 10.77
CA ILE A 85 -8.68 3.58 10.70
C ILE A 85 -7.50 4.13 11.51
N LYS A 86 -6.95 3.31 12.39
CA LYS A 86 -5.84 3.73 13.26
C LYS A 86 -4.53 3.77 12.47
N VAL A 87 -4.07 4.99 12.20
CA VAL A 87 -2.80 5.30 11.53
C VAL A 87 -1.98 6.25 12.39
N PRO A 88 -0.66 6.37 12.21
CA PRO A 88 0.13 7.43 12.84
C PRO A 88 -0.43 8.81 12.46
N LYS A 89 -0.73 9.65 13.45
CA LYS A 89 -1.31 10.99 13.20
C LYS A 89 -0.34 11.87 12.42
N MET A 90 -0.83 12.48 11.36
CA MET A 90 -0.11 13.52 10.62
C MET A 90 -0.48 14.88 11.18
N TYR A 91 0.53 15.69 11.56
CA TYR A 91 0.30 16.99 12.18
C TYR A 91 0.45 18.13 11.19
N GLU A 92 1.59 18.21 10.48
CA GLU A 92 1.83 19.32 9.55
C GLU A 92 2.84 18.93 8.45
N ILE A 93 2.76 19.67 7.34
CA ILE A 93 3.80 19.74 6.32
C ILE A 93 4.75 20.86 6.70
N VAL A 94 6.05 20.62 6.57
CA VAL A 94 7.10 21.58 6.92
C VAL A 94 8.08 21.78 5.77
N GLU A 95 8.68 22.96 5.71
CA GLU A 95 9.80 23.25 4.79
C GLU A 95 11.12 22.86 5.46
N VAL A 96 11.93 22.05 4.79
CA VAL A 96 13.21 21.53 5.32
C VAL A 96 14.27 21.63 4.24
N ALA A 97 15.36 22.37 4.54
CA ALA A 97 16.45 22.60 3.60
C ALA A 97 15.95 23.08 2.22
N ASP A 98 16.07 22.24 1.18
CA ASP A 98 15.69 22.53 -0.21
C ASP A 98 14.38 21.81 -0.62
N GLY A 99 13.53 21.44 0.33
CA GLY A 99 12.30 20.72 0.04
C GLY A 99 11.31 20.71 1.20
N TYR A 100 10.47 19.68 1.23
CA TYR A 100 9.41 19.52 2.20
C TYR A 100 9.51 18.19 2.94
N GLY A 101 8.93 18.16 4.13
CA GLY A 101 8.79 16.98 4.97
C GLY A 101 7.47 16.99 5.73
N THR A 102 7.21 15.94 6.50
CA THR A 102 6.03 15.82 7.35
C THR A 102 6.42 15.61 8.80
N LEU A 103 5.74 16.31 9.71
CA LEU A 103 5.74 15.98 11.13
C LEU A 103 4.56 15.08 11.44
N SER A 104 4.85 13.96 12.09
CA SER A 104 3.86 12.96 12.46
C SER A 104 4.09 12.40 13.85
N GLN A 105 3.11 11.68 14.36
CA GLN A 105 3.19 10.96 15.62
C GLN A 105 4.35 9.94 15.59
N ARG A 106 5.15 9.97 16.63
CA ARG A 106 6.12 8.91 16.89
C ARG A 106 5.44 7.73 17.56
N ILE A 107 5.41 6.60 16.91
CA ILE A 107 4.99 5.34 17.53
C ILE A 107 6.20 4.76 18.26
N LYS A 108 6.17 4.76 19.60
CA LYS A 108 7.25 4.25 20.45
C LYS A 108 7.21 2.73 20.55
N ASP A 109 8.36 2.10 20.77
CA ASP A 109 8.51 0.65 21.02
C ASP A 109 7.76 -0.22 20.03
N LYS A 110 7.70 0.27 18.78
CA LYS A 110 6.95 -0.38 17.71
C LYS A 110 7.67 -1.58 17.13
N LYS A 111 6.90 -2.65 16.88
CA LYS A 111 7.31 -3.79 16.05
C LYS A 111 6.26 -4.04 14.98
N SER A 112 6.66 -4.37 13.74
CA SER A 112 5.73 -4.88 12.75
C SER A 112 5.29 -6.30 13.10
N LEU A 113 4.09 -6.71 12.65
CA LEU A 113 3.66 -8.11 12.87
C LEU A 113 4.65 -9.11 12.27
N SER A 114 5.26 -8.80 11.12
CA SER A 114 6.29 -9.66 10.53
C SER A 114 7.51 -9.80 11.45
N ARG A 115 7.93 -8.71 12.10
CA ARG A 115 9.05 -8.75 13.04
C ARG A 115 8.72 -9.53 14.30
N ILE A 116 7.47 -9.43 14.78
CA ILE A 116 7.00 -10.24 15.91
C ILE A 116 6.99 -11.72 15.53
N CYS A 117 6.47 -12.08 14.36
CA CYS A 117 6.50 -13.47 13.87
C CYS A 117 7.92 -14.05 13.75
N HIS A 118 8.91 -13.19 13.46
CA HIS A 118 10.31 -13.61 13.42
C HIS A 118 10.90 -13.79 14.80
N ASP A 119 10.77 -12.78 15.67
CA ASP A 119 11.41 -12.76 17.00
C ASP A 119 10.72 -13.71 18.00
N GLU A 120 9.42 -13.91 17.85
CA GLU A 120 8.51 -14.65 18.74
C GLU A 120 7.61 -15.60 17.91
N PRO A 121 8.19 -16.68 17.30
CA PRO A 121 7.46 -17.55 16.36
C PRO A 121 6.20 -18.21 16.93
N GLU A 122 6.13 -18.41 18.23
CA GLU A 122 4.96 -18.95 18.93
C GLU A 122 3.74 -18.01 18.87
N ARG A 123 3.94 -16.72 18.58
CA ARG A 123 2.87 -15.73 18.42
C ARG A 123 2.36 -15.58 16.99
N LEU A 124 2.85 -16.40 16.06
CA LEU A 124 2.49 -16.27 14.64
C LEU A 124 0.98 -16.36 14.42
N GLU A 125 0.29 -17.31 15.05
CA GLU A 125 -1.17 -17.45 14.95
C GLU A 125 -1.90 -16.23 15.54
N GLU A 126 -1.43 -15.69 16.65
CA GLU A 126 -1.96 -14.45 17.23
C GLU A 126 -1.82 -13.28 16.24
N MET A 127 -0.63 -13.10 15.66
CA MET A 127 -0.39 -12.03 14.68
C MET A 127 -1.23 -12.19 13.41
N ALA A 128 -1.43 -13.43 12.96
CA ALA A 128 -2.29 -13.73 11.81
C ALA A 128 -3.78 -13.40 12.10
N ARG A 129 -4.24 -13.69 13.31
CA ARG A 129 -5.58 -13.32 13.77
C ARG A 129 -5.75 -11.79 13.80
N ILE A 130 -4.78 -11.07 14.35
CA ILE A 130 -4.79 -9.60 14.38
C ILE A 130 -4.80 -9.03 12.97
N LEU A 131 -3.97 -9.55 12.07
CA LEU A 131 -3.97 -9.14 10.67
C LEU A 131 -5.33 -9.39 10.01
N SER A 132 -5.96 -10.55 10.28
CA SER A 132 -7.31 -10.87 9.80
C SER A 132 -8.36 -9.87 10.32
N GLU A 133 -8.30 -9.49 11.60
CA GLU A 133 -9.18 -8.50 12.20
C GLU A 133 -9.02 -7.13 11.52
N LYS A 134 -7.78 -6.69 11.29
CA LYS A 134 -7.48 -5.45 10.56
C LYS A 134 -7.96 -5.52 9.11
N GLY A 135 -7.84 -6.66 8.46
CA GLY A 135 -8.39 -6.89 7.12
C GLY A 135 -9.92 -6.78 7.10
N LYS A 136 -10.61 -7.37 8.08
CA LYS A 136 -12.08 -7.26 8.22
C LYS A 136 -12.51 -5.82 8.53
N GLU A 137 -11.74 -5.09 9.33
CA GLU A 137 -11.97 -3.66 9.58
C GLU A 137 -11.91 -2.85 8.27
N LEU A 138 -10.86 -3.01 7.46
CA LEU A 138 -10.74 -2.36 6.15
C LEU A 138 -11.88 -2.76 5.21
N ALA A 139 -12.15 -4.06 5.09
CA ALA A 139 -13.20 -4.63 4.23
C ALA A 139 -14.62 -4.16 4.59
N SER A 140 -14.85 -3.68 5.82
CA SER A 140 -16.13 -3.18 6.29
C SER A 140 -16.20 -1.65 6.40
N THR A 141 -15.09 -0.94 6.22
CA THR A 141 -15.03 0.51 6.33
C THR A 141 -15.36 1.16 4.99
N PRO A 142 -16.45 1.97 4.90
CA PRO A 142 -16.73 2.75 3.70
C PRO A 142 -15.61 3.74 3.39
N CYS A 143 -15.21 3.79 2.14
CA CYS A 143 -14.12 4.63 1.65
C CYS A 143 -14.68 5.89 0.97
N ASN A 144 -13.95 7.00 1.04
CA ASN A 144 -14.29 8.20 0.27
C ASN A 144 -13.91 8.00 -1.21
N THR A 145 -14.86 7.61 -2.04
CA THR A 145 -14.67 7.31 -3.47
C THR A 145 -14.38 8.53 -4.33
N ASP A 146 -14.68 9.73 -3.84
CA ASP A 146 -14.31 10.99 -4.53
C ASP A 146 -12.83 11.32 -4.35
N PHE A 147 -12.23 10.82 -3.27
CA PHE A 147 -10.82 11.05 -2.95
C PHE A 147 -9.93 9.87 -3.35
N PHE A 148 -10.34 8.64 -3.02
CA PHE A 148 -9.55 7.45 -3.30
C PHE A 148 -9.94 6.81 -4.63
N PRO A 149 -8.96 6.38 -5.45
CA PRO A 149 -9.25 5.75 -6.75
C PRO A 149 -9.86 4.35 -6.60
N SER A 150 -10.62 3.90 -7.62
CA SER A 150 -11.07 2.51 -7.72
C SER A 150 -9.90 1.57 -8.02
N ARG A 151 -9.70 0.57 -7.17
CA ARG A 151 -8.70 -0.49 -7.41
C ARG A 151 -9.03 -1.29 -8.66
N LYS A 152 -10.29 -1.60 -8.91
CA LYS A 152 -10.74 -2.27 -10.13
C LYS A 152 -10.35 -1.49 -11.38
N GLN A 153 -10.60 -0.17 -11.41
CA GLN A 153 -10.24 0.67 -12.55
C GLN A 153 -8.72 0.75 -12.75
N GLN A 154 -7.94 0.80 -11.66
CA GLN A 154 -6.48 0.72 -11.74
C GLN A 154 -6.02 -0.61 -12.36
N VAL A 155 -6.63 -1.75 -11.98
CA VAL A 155 -6.34 -3.07 -12.57
C VAL A 155 -6.71 -3.11 -14.06
N LEU A 156 -7.89 -2.63 -14.45
CA LEU A 156 -8.30 -2.56 -15.86
C LEU A 156 -7.32 -1.73 -16.68
N LYS A 157 -6.88 -0.58 -16.16
CA LYS A 157 -5.82 0.22 -16.78
C LYS A 157 -4.50 -0.54 -16.85
N GLY A 158 -4.11 -1.25 -15.78
CA GLY A 158 -2.92 -2.11 -15.76
C GLY A 158 -2.95 -3.18 -16.86
N ILE A 159 -4.12 -3.83 -17.07
CA ILE A 159 -4.31 -4.81 -18.14
C ILE A 159 -4.08 -4.17 -19.52
N GLU A 160 -4.45 -2.92 -19.74
CA GLU A 160 -4.25 -2.21 -21.00
C GLU A 160 -2.79 -1.89 -21.27
N ILE A 161 -2.11 -1.30 -20.29
CA ILE A 161 -0.73 -0.79 -20.46
C ILE A 161 0.35 -1.86 -20.32
N THR A 162 0.06 -3.00 -19.68
CA THR A 162 1.03 -4.07 -19.44
C THR A 162 1.47 -4.74 -20.73
N ARG A 163 2.77 -4.79 -21.01
CA ARG A 163 3.35 -5.36 -22.22
C ARG A 163 3.68 -6.86 -22.10
N PHE A 164 3.93 -7.32 -20.89
CA PHE A 164 4.46 -8.66 -20.59
C PHE A 164 3.40 -9.77 -20.49
N ILE A 165 2.18 -9.55 -20.95
CA ILE A 165 1.13 -10.59 -21.01
C ILE A 165 0.70 -10.88 -22.45
N SER A 166 0.49 -12.17 -22.76
CA SER A 166 -0.01 -12.60 -24.07
C SER A 166 -1.46 -12.15 -24.30
N LYS A 167 -1.89 -12.03 -25.58
CA LYS A 167 -3.29 -11.70 -25.92
C LYS A 167 -4.30 -12.67 -25.29
N LYS A 168 -3.97 -13.99 -25.25
CA LYS A 168 -4.81 -15.00 -24.61
C LYS A 168 -4.97 -14.73 -23.11
N ASN A 169 -3.87 -14.57 -22.39
CA ASN A 169 -3.91 -14.33 -20.94
C ASN A 169 -4.58 -13.01 -20.62
N ARG A 170 -4.33 -11.95 -21.40
CA ARG A 170 -5.00 -10.65 -21.25
C ARG A 170 -6.53 -10.80 -21.28
N ARG A 171 -7.07 -11.57 -22.23
CA ARG A 171 -8.51 -11.81 -22.32
C ARG A 171 -9.04 -12.55 -21.10
N ILE A 172 -8.36 -13.62 -20.67
CA ILE A 172 -8.76 -14.40 -19.49
C ILE A 172 -8.80 -13.50 -18.24
N ILE A 173 -7.73 -12.76 -18.00
CA ILE A 173 -7.58 -11.91 -16.84
C ILE A 173 -8.60 -10.75 -16.87
N ARG A 174 -8.82 -10.14 -18.05
CA ARG A 174 -9.82 -9.08 -18.23
C ARG A 174 -11.22 -9.58 -17.91
N ASN A 175 -11.61 -10.72 -18.48
CA ASN A 175 -12.92 -11.30 -18.21
C ASN A 175 -13.15 -11.49 -16.70
N PHE A 176 -12.15 -11.99 -15.98
CA PHE A 176 -12.25 -12.10 -14.52
C PHE A 176 -12.32 -10.73 -13.83
N ALA A 177 -11.45 -9.80 -14.17
CA ALA A 177 -11.44 -8.47 -13.55
C ALA A 177 -12.78 -7.72 -13.75
N GLU A 178 -13.43 -7.92 -14.90
CA GLU A 178 -14.75 -7.33 -15.20
C GLU A 178 -15.88 -7.93 -14.35
N THR A 179 -15.76 -9.19 -13.92
CA THR A 179 -16.77 -9.81 -13.01
C THR A 179 -16.70 -9.30 -11.56
N ILE A 180 -15.58 -8.69 -11.15
CA ILE A 180 -15.44 -8.14 -9.82
C ILE A 180 -16.40 -6.93 -9.72
N PRO A 181 -17.32 -6.89 -8.73
CA PRO A 181 -18.21 -5.74 -8.57
C PRO A 181 -17.42 -4.50 -8.18
N GLU A 182 -17.93 -3.32 -8.51
CA GLU A 182 -17.46 -2.08 -7.89
C GLU A 182 -17.86 -2.11 -6.41
N ASN A 183 -16.96 -1.66 -5.56
CA ASN A 183 -17.15 -1.63 -4.12
C ASN A 183 -16.56 -0.32 -3.58
N ASP A 184 -17.21 0.27 -2.61
CA ASP A 184 -16.82 1.54 -1.98
C ASP A 184 -16.10 1.35 -0.64
N HIS A 185 -15.66 0.13 -0.32
CA HIS A 185 -14.91 -0.16 0.90
C HIS A 185 -13.39 0.01 0.72
N CYS A 186 -12.68 0.10 1.85
CA CYS A 186 -11.26 0.37 1.85
C CYS A 186 -10.41 -0.81 1.36
N VAL A 187 -9.44 -0.48 0.52
CA VAL A 187 -8.35 -1.35 0.07
C VAL A 187 -7.04 -0.65 0.38
N HIS A 188 -6.17 -1.29 1.14
CA HIS A 188 -4.86 -0.75 1.50
C HIS A 188 -3.91 -0.66 0.29
N GLY A 189 -3.93 -1.69 -0.54
CA GLY A 189 -3.09 -1.80 -1.74
C GLY A 189 -1.69 -2.34 -1.52
N ASP A 190 -1.28 -2.48 -0.27
CA ASP A 190 -0.01 -3.12 0.18
C ASP A 190 -0.22 -3.79 1.55
N PHE A 191 -1.37 -4.47 1.71
CA PHE A 191 -1.77 -5.08 2.98
C PHE A 191 -0.94 -6.34 3.26
N GLN A 192 -0.18 -6.32 4.36
CA GLN A 192 0.68 -7.43 4.75
C GLN A 192 1.23 -7.25 6.18
N PHE A 193 1.86 -8.30 6.75
CA PHE A 193 2.38 -8.32 8.13
C PHE A 193 3.36 -7.20 8.47
N GLY A 194 4.10 -6.67 7.50
CA GLY A 194 5.06 -5.57 7.72
C GLY A 194 4.39 -4.20 7.87
N ASN A 195 3.16 -4.04 7.34
CA ASN A 195 2.43 -2.77 7.31
C ASN A 195 1.39 -2.62 8.43
N ILE A 196 1.35 -3.58 9.35
CA ILE A 196 0.67 -3.42 10.64
C ILE A 196 1.73 -3.41 11.73
N ILE A 197 1.77 -2.35 12.52
CA ILE A 197 2.73 -2.19 13.63
C ILE A 197 2.03 -2.21 14.97
N GLN A 198 2.57 -2.95 15.90
CA GLN A 198 2.14 -3.00 17.30
C GLN A 198 2.96 -2.01 18.15
N SER A 199 2.31 -1.32 19.07
CA SER A 199 2.91 -0.52 20.14
C SER A 199 2.04 -0.64 21.38
N GLY A 200 2.53 -1.33 22.40
CA GLY A 200 1.68 -1.75 23.53
C GLY A 200 0.53 -2.63 23.04
N ASP A 201 -0.69 -2.28 23.44
CA ASP A 201 -1.92 -2.99 23.02
C ASP A 201 -2.54 -2.42 21.74
N GLU A 202 -1.88 -1.47 21.08
CA GLU A 202 -2.41 -0.77 19.93
C GLU A 202 -1.76 -1.22 18.63
N TYR A 203 -2.58 -1.26 17.55
CA TYR A 203 -2.14 -1.64 16.20
C TYR A 203 -2.42 -0.51 15.23
N TYR A 204 -1.39 -0.11 14.48
CA TYR A 204 -1.43 0.98 13.51
C TYR A 204 -1.21 0.44 12.10
N VAL A 205 -2.02 0.90 11.16
CA VAL A 205 -1.83 0.67 9.73
C VAL A 205 -0.86 1.73 9.18
N ILE A 206 0.14 1.31 8.42
CA ILE A 206 1.16 2.20 7.83
C ILE A 206 1.32 1.93 6.34
N ASP A 207 2.02 2.81 5.64
CA ASP A 207 2.34 2.69 4.20
C ASP A 207 1.11 2.76 3.29
N LEU A 208 0.45 3.93 3.31
CA LEU A 208 -0.85 4.19 2.69
C LEU A 208 -0.76 4.70 1.25
N ASP A 209 0.41 4.65 0.61
CA ASP A 209 0.66 5.28 -0.71
C ASP A 209 -0.19 4.69 -1.85
N ARG A 210 -0.71 3.48 -1.66
CA ARG A 210 -1.56 2.75 -2.61
C ARG A 210 -3.01 2.61 -2.17
N PHE A 211 -3.43 3.37 -1.16
CA PHE A 211 -4.79 3.28 -0.65
C PHE A 211 -5.83 3.57 -1.74
N ALA A 212 -6.91 2.80 -1.76
CA ALA A 212 -7.92 2.82 -2.80
C ALA A 212 -9.27 2.37 -2.24
N HIS A 213 -10.33 2.41 -3.05
CA HIS A 213 -11.55 1.70 -2.75
C HIS A 213 -11.73 0.48 -3.66
N GLY A 214 -12.45 -0.55 -3.19
CA GLY A 214 -12.70 -1.77 -3.94
C GLY A 214 -12.98 -2.99 -3.07
N ASP A 215 -12.88 -4.16 -3.66
CA ASP A 215 -12.99 -5.43 -2.97
C ASP A 215 -11.71 -5.72 -2.19
N PHE A 216 -11.80 -6.07 -0.92
CA PHE A 216 -10.64 -6.40 -0.07
C PHE A 216 -9.83 -7.61 -0.59
N MET A 217 -10.41 -8.43 -1.46
CA MET A 217 -9.67 -9.51 -2.12
C MET A 217 -8.46 -9.01 -2.91
N PHE A 218 -8.40 -7.74 -3.31
CA PHE A 218 -7.17 -7.16 -3.89
C PHE A 218 -6.00 -7.17 -2.90
N ASP A 219 -6.25 -6.86 -1.62
CA ASP A 219 -5.26 -6.92 -0.55
C ASP A 219 -4.91 -8.38 -0.18
N VAL A 220 -5.91 -9.25 -0.15
CA VAL A 220 -5.70 -10.70 0.04
C VAL A 220 -4.82 -11.28 -1.07
N GLY A 221 -5.04 -10.89 -2.33
CA GLY A 221 -4.20 -11.29 -3.46
C GLY A 221 -2.76 -10.84 -3.34
N HIS A 222 -2.54 -9.60 -2.88
CA HIS A 222 -1.21 -9.07 -2.60
C HIS A 222 -0.49 -9.91 -1.53
N MET A 223 -1.15 -10.18 -0.41
CA MET A 223 -0.58 -10.99 0.66
C MET A 223 -0.33 -12.44 0.23
N PHE A 224 -1.26 -13.06 -0.54
CA PHE A 224 -1.05 -14.38 -1.13
C PHE A 224 0.22 -14.41 -1.99
N GLN A 225 0.45 -13.38 -2.79
CA GLN A 225 1.64 -13.26 -3.63
C GLN A 225 2.91 -13.25 -2.80
N ILE A 226 2.98 -12.45 -1.73
CA ILE A 226 4.15 -12.39 -0.84
C ILE A 226 4.39 -13.76 -0.20
N CYS A 227 3.37 -14.35 0.43
CA CYS A 227 3.51 -15.56 1.24
C CYS A 227 3.66 -16.85 0.42
N ASN A 228 3.16 -16.89 -0.82
CA ASN A 228 3.12 -18.11 -1.62
C ASN A 228 3.97 -18.08 -2.89
N MET A 229 4.31 -16.89 -3.39
CA MET A 229 5.08 -16.77 -4.63
C MET A 229 6.49 -16.22 -4.39
N TYR A 230 6.64 -15.25 -3.53
CA TYR A 230 7.91 -14.57 -3.28
C TYR A 230 8.62 -15.02 -2.01
N ALA A 231 7.97 -15.83 -1.17
CA ALA A 231 8.50 -16.30 0.11
C ALA A 231 9.88 -17.00 0.02
N SER A 232 10.18 -17.67 -1.11
CA SER A 232 11.48 -18.32 -1.34
C SER A 232 12.60 -17.35 -1.74
N MET A 233 12.28 -16.10 -2.04
CA MET A 233 13.26 -15.10 -2.44
C MET A 233 13.98 -14.53 -1.22
N LYS A 234 15.30 -14.66 -1.17
CA LYS A 234 16.11 -14.18 -0.04
C LYS A 234 15.87 -12.68 0.25
N GLN A 235 15.75 -11.86 -0.78
CA GLN A 235 15.48 -10.42 -0.63
C GLN A 235 14.15 -10.15 0.10
N VAL A 236 13.11 -10.95 -0.19
CA VAL A 236 11.81 -10.83 0.48
C VAL A 236 11.92 -11.28 1.94
N GLN A 237 12.62 -12.38 2.20
CA GLN A 237 12.90 -12.84 3.57
C GLN A 237 13.65 -11.78 4.39
N ASP A 238 14.65 -11.12 3.79
CA ASP A 238 15.43 -10.09 4.47
C ASP A 238 14.60 -8.82 4.77
N ILE A 239 13.73 -8.41 3.84
CA ILE A 239 12.86 -7.23 4.02
C ILE A 239 11.85 -7.47 5.16
N PHE A 240 11.23 -8.64 5.19
CA PHE A 240 10.20 -8.98 6.18
C PHE A 240 10.78 -9.58 7.47
N HIS A 241 12.07 -9.91 7.48
CA HIS A 241 12.70 -10.69 8.54
C HIS A 241 11.99 -12.03 8.82
N MET A 242 11.48 -12.71 7.79
CA MET A 242 10.74 -13.96 7.91
C MET A 242 11.38 -15.06 7.07
N THR A 243 11.36 -16.30 7.57
CA THR A 243 11.77 -17.47 6.80
C THR A 243 10.68 -17.90 5.82
N TYR A 244 11.04 -18.77 4.87
CA TYR A 244 10.07 -19.37 3.95
C TYR A 244 8.93 -20.08 4.70
N GLU A 245 9.27 -20.85 5.74
CA GLU A 245 8.32 -21.59 6.57
C GLU A 245 7.39 -20.65 7.33
N GLN A 246 7.92 -19.54 7.85
CA GLN A 246 7.12 -18.53 8.53
C GLN A 246 6.13 -17.87 7.57
N PHE A 247 6.52 -17.56 6.34
CA PHE A 247 5.58 -17.03 5.33
C PHE A 247 4.45 -18.01 5.04
N LYS A 248 4.77 -19.30 4.88
CA LYS A 248 3.76 -20.34 4.60
C LYS A 248 2.80 -20.51 5.79
N ALA A 249 3.34 -20.58 7.00
CA ALA A 249 2.54 -20.67 8.22
C ALA A 249 1.68 -19.41 8.45
N SER A 250 2.22 -18.22 8.15
CA SER A 250 1.48 -16.96 8.27
C SER A 250 0.29 -16.87 7.30
N TRP A 251 0.44 -17.38 6.06
CA TRP A 251 -0.67 -17.45 5.12
C TRP A 251 -1.75 -18.41 5.62
N ASP A 252 -1.38 -19.63 6.01
CA ASP A 252 -2.31 -20.64 6.52
C ASP A 252 -3.10 -20.13 7.73
N ALA A 253 -2.41 -19.57 8.72
CA ALA A 253 -3.04 -19.01 9.91
C ALA A 253 -3.95 -17.81 9.59
N PHE A 254 -3.53 -16.91 8.67
CA PHE A 254 -4.37 -15.80 8.23
C PHE A 254 -5.62 -16.29 7.51
N ALA A 255 -5.48 -17.20 6.55
CA ALA A 255 -6.61 -17.72 5.77
C ALA A 255 -7.65 -18.40 6.68
N LYS A 256 -7.21 -19.20 7.65
CA LYS A 256 -8.07 -19.81 8.68
C LYS A 256 -8.77 -18.76 9.53
N ALA A 257 -8.04 -17.77 10.05
CA ALA A 257 -8.61 -16.71 10.87
C ALA A 257 -9.60 -15.80 10.09
N TYR A 258 -9.30 -15.54 8.80
CA TYR A 258 -10.13 -14.70 7.95
C TYR A 258 -11.43 -15.41 7.54
N THR A 259 -11.31 -16.65 7.09
CA THR A 259 -12.47 -17.45 6.61
C THR A 259 -13.26 -18.13 7.73
N GLY A 260 -12.63 -18.37 8.88
CA GLY A 260 -13.16 -19.21 9.97
C GLY A 260 -13.22 -20.70 9.61
N LYS A 261 -12.46 -21.15 8.60
CA LYS A 261 -12.47 -22.53 8.10
C LYS A 261 -11.06 -23.14 8.14
N GLU A 262 -10.96 -24.40 8.55
CA GLU A 262 -9.72 -25.16 8.45
C GLU A 262 -9.34 -25.44 6.99
N ASP A 263 -10.29 -25.84 6.16
CA ASP A 263 -10.10 -25.94 4.71
C ASP A 263 -10.41 -24.60 4.05
N HIS A 264 -9.35 -23.93 3.60
CA HIS A 264 -9.43 -22.65 2.91
C HIS A 264 -9.03 -22.73 1.42
N SER A 265 -9.10 -23.92 0.82
CA SER A 265 -8.68 -24.17 -0.57
C SER A 265 -9.42 -23.31 -1.60
N GLU A 266 -10.72 -23.06 -1.42
CA GLU A 266 -11.50 -22.16 -2.27
C GLU A 266 -11.01 -20.71 -2.15
N PHE A 267 -10.69 -20.28 -0.93
CA PHE A 267 -10.13 -18.96 -0.65
C PHE A 267 -8.75 -18.81 -1.30
N ASP A 268 -7.89 -19.81 -1.20
CA ASP A 268 -6.58 -19.86 -1.86
C ASP A 268 -6.70 -19.74 -3.36
N HIS A 269 -7.67 -20.46 -3.95
CA HIS A 269 -7.91 -20.41 -5.39
C HIS A 269 -8.33 -18.99 -5.83
N LEU A 270 -9.22 -18.35 -5.08
CA LEU A 270 -9.65 -16.98 -5.35
C LEU A 270 -8.50 -15.99 -5.12
N ALA A 271 -7.75 -16.11 -4.02
CA ALA A 271 -6.59 -15.28 -3.71
C ALA A 271 -5.52 -15.35 -4.81
N GLY A 272 -5.30 -16.54 -5.39
CA GLY A 272 -4.40 -16.72 -6.52
C GLY A 272 -4.80 -15.95 -7.78
N LYS A 273 -6.10 -15.80 -8.06
CA LYS A 273 -6.60 -14.95 -9.15
C LYS A 273 -6.30 -13.48 -8.87
N PHE A 274 -6.57 -13.01 -7.65
CA PHE A 274 -6.29 -11.63 -7.26
C PHE A 274 -4.78 -11.34 -7.19
N ALA A 275 -3.93 -12.31 -6.83
CA ALA A 275 -2.48 -12.19 -6.93
C ALA A 275 -2.01 -11.91 -8.37
N CYS A 276 -2.69 -12.49 -9.36
CA CYS A 276 -2.45 -12.18 -10.77
C CYS A 276 -2.78 -10.71 -11.10
N LEU A 277 -3.88 -10.17 -10.54
CA LEU A 277 -4.27 -8.78 -10.72
C LEU A 277 -3.29 -7.81 -10.04
N ASP A 278 -2.73 -8.20 -8.87
CA ASP A 278 -1.73 -7.40 -8.17
C ASP A 278 -0.43 -7.22 -9.00
N ILE A 279 0.02 -8.25 -9.71
CA ILE A 279 1.16 -8.11 -10.63
C ILE A 279 0.82 -7.14 -11.75
N ILE A 280 -0.38 -7.23 -12.30
CA ILE A 280 -0.81 -6.46 -13.47
C ILE A 280 -1.00 -4.98 -13.16
N VAL A 281 -1.38 -4.62 -11.95
CA VAL A 281 -1.59 -3.23 -11.58
C VAL A 281 -0.28 -2.46 -11.36
N ARG A 282 0.84 -3.14 -11.15
CA ARG A 282 2.15 -2.49 -10.84
C ARG A 282 2.58 -1.40 -11.82
N PRO A 283 2.43 -1.57 -13.17
CA PRO A 283 2.80 -0.51 -14.11
C PRO A 283 1.99 0.78 -13.98
N VAL A 284 0.88 0.75 -13.25
CA VAL A 284 0.07 1.96 -12.97
C VAL A 284 0.77 2.83 -11.91
N PHE A 285 1.53 2.21 -10.99
CA PHE A 285 2.17 2.89 -9.87
C PHE A 285 3.64 3.24 -10.14
N GLN A 286 4.33 2.40 -10.93
CA GLN A 286 5.76 2.54 -11.11
C GLN A 286 6.19 2.08 -12.51
N LYS A 287 7.35 2.58 -12.95
CA LYS A 287 7.99 2.09 -14.16
C LYS A 287 8.54 0.68 -13.91
N VAL A 288 8.11 -0.27 -14.73
CA VAL A 288 8.59 -1.65 -14.69
C VAL A 288 9.78 -1.80 -15.64
N SER A 289 10.87 -2.37 -15.16
CA SER A 289 12.07 -2.66 -15.96
C SER A 289 11.86 -3.90 -16.85
N LEU A 290 12.69 -4.06 -17.89
CA LEU A 290 12.62 -5.23 -18.76
C LEU A 290 12.80 -6.57 -18.02
N LEU A 291 13.69 -6.60 -17.03
CA LEU A 291 13.90 -7.81 -16.21
C LEU A 291 12.66 -8.15 -15.38
N GLU A 292 12.02 -7.15 -14.79
CA GLU A 292 10.75 -7.32 -14.08
C GLU A 292 9.63 -7.76 -15.03
N GLU A 293 9.55 -7.23 -16.26
CA GLU A 293 8.59 -7.65 -17.27
C GLU A 293 8.73 -9.14 -17.58
N ILE A 294 9.96 -9.65 -17.76
CA ILE A 294 10.24 -11.08 -18.00
C ILE A 294 9.79 -11.91 -16.79
N PHE A 295 10.19 -11.49 -15.59
CA PHE A 295 9.85 -12.15 -14.34
C PHE A 295 8.32 -12.22 -14.16
N PHE A 296 7.62 -11.10 -14.27
CA PHE A 296 6.17 -11.05 -14.15
C PHE A 296 5.44 -11.87 -15.24
N SER A 297 5.96 -11.90 -16.47
CA SER A 297 5.41 -12.74 -17.54
C SER A 297 5.40 -14.23 -17.15
N ILE A 298 6.47 -14.71 -16.53
CA ILE A 298 6.58 -16.11 -16.06
C ILE A 298 5.55 -16.38 -14.98
N TYR A 299 5.47 -15.50 -13.98
CA TYR A 299 4.52 -15.65 -12.87
C TYR A 299 3.07 -15.58 -13.33
N ILE A 300 2.71 -14.64 -14.21
CA ILE A 300 1.36 -14.55 -14.76
C ILE A 300 0.99 -15.80 -15.54
N LYS A 301 1.90 -16.34 -16.37
CA LYS A 301 1.62 -17.61 -17.07
C LYS A 301 1.33 -18.77 -16.10
N ARG A 302 2.10 -18.84 -15.00
CA ARG A 302 1.90 -19.86 -13.96
C ARG A 302 0.56 -19.66 -13.25
N LEU A 303 0.25 -18.44 -12.80
CA LEU A 303 -1.00 -18.12 -12.13
C LEU A 303 -2.22 -18.38 -12.99
N VAL A 304 -2.19 -17.96 -14.28
CA VAL A 304 -3.30 -18.20 -15.20
C VAL A 304 -3.51 -19.69 -15.43
N LYS A 305 -2.44 -20.51 -15.51
CA LYS A 305 -2.57 -21.97 -15.64
C LYS A 305 -3.16 -22.62 -14.40
N GLN A 306 -2.86 -22.09 -13.21
CA GLN A 306 -3.21 -22.71 -11.93
C GLN A 306 -4.59 -22.30 -11.44
N PHE A 307 -5.01 -21.05 -11.66
CA PHE A 307 -6.17 -20.46 -10.98
C PHE A 307 -7.30 -20.06 -11.94
N PHE A 308 -7.07 -20.01 -13.25
CA PHE A 308 -8.08 -19.66 -14.26
C PHE A 308 -8.41 -20.85 -15.18
#